data_6e1e3aca7d31dc76c6152073c0a479a8
#
_entry.id   6e1e3aca7d31dc76c6152073c0a479a8
#
_cell.length_a   1.000
_cell.length_b   1.000
_cell.length_c   1.000
_cell.angle_alpha   90.00
_cell.angle_beta   90.00
_cell.angle_gamma   90.00
#
_symmetry.space_group_name_H-M   'P 1'
#
loop_
_entity.id
_entity.type
_entity.pdbx_description
1 polymer ?
#
loop_
_entity_poly.entity_id
_entity_poly.type
_entity_poly.pdbx_seq_one_letter_code
_entity_poly.pdbx_strand_id
1 'polypeptide(L)'
;MDVSRLEKLLAWGLEHGIRLPEHVKFCEAPGKGIAAFASDEVASGAAFELPHELILTSGLALEHFNKTRDGNMWLKLLLAKMRFGGGPVNVRGCDVAAKFEPYVACLPARVGSPLEWPVEMWALLQGTNLGKSVGQKLLEVVQQWRDMLAALGAELDTAVQAQAAAAAELLAAGVAEWPAFHARVAGGPATSWLSFQAFLWGHLMLTSRAFPERVLRSDCDESAVVLLPVLDLLNHSTDARVEWSGKDGFTIRQLQPLRQGQEVCNNYGGKSNEELMLGYGFAIEDNLFDHVALRVCPPAATVQAMLDAGLKLPTLDDYTTYAFERHPATSSVHDASAYSKGVLFLLGRSNVALEQLLDLFAFQEAAAEECHKALRCRLQAMQNLIELLRGRLHVIQEGEMAADEQETAAKSYPQAMATVRIYRKQQQELLRAAVKTLKRWEKETLAAIKEKTVAFKNVTKHDPGFVDELLPALFSSDVEFENYDDILLLWIILRGKSSVETPKRFQSLFAAYVTYARGPADLSEDLQTMFESKYRAWFPKGSKQVSLDEVLDAASFFMRHSYVRASTGESIIIVE
;
A
#
# COMPACT_ATOMS: atom_id res chain seq x y z
N MET A 1 9.86 -26.40 19.03
CA MET A 1 9.97 -27.48 18.02
C MET A 1 10.91 -28.51 18.57
N ASP A 2 10.65 -29.80 18.39
CA ASP A 2 11.52 -30.85 18.86
C ASP A 2 12.76 -30.92 17.94
N VAL A 3 13.98 -30.79 18.49
CA VAL A 3 15.27 -30.86 17.75
C VAL A 3 15.32 -32.13 16.90
N SER A 4 14.75 -33.23 17.41
CA SER A 4 14.67 -34.49 16.69
C SER A 4 13.89 -34.43 15.36
N ARG A 5 12.93 -33.49 15.20
CA ARG A 5 12.19 -33.31 13.94
C ARG A 5 13.04 -32.64 12.87
N LEU A 6 13.83 -31.64 13.24
CA LEU A 6 14.77 -31.00 12.33
C LEU A 6 15.84 -31.98 11.86
N GLU A 7 16.42 -32.75 12.78
CA GLU A 7 17.41 -33.80 12.44
C GLU A 7 16.83 -34.85 11.48
N LYS A 8 15.59 -35.31 11.72
CA LYS A 8 14.89 -36.25 10.83
C LYS A 8 14.68 -35.66 9.43
N LEU A 9 14.27 -34.37 9.34
CA LEU A 9 14.08 -33.71 8.06
C LEU A 9 15.38 -33.58 7.29
N LEU A 10 16.46 -33.18 7.95
CA LEU A 10 17.77 -33.01 7.29
C LEU A 10 18.33 -34.36 6.83
N ALA A 11 18.24 -35.40 7.67
CA ALA A 11 18.65 -36.76 7.30
C ALA A 11 17.86 -37.30 6.10
N TRP A 12 16.53 -37.16 6.13
CA TRP A 12 15.64 -37.51 5.02
C TRP A 12 16.02 -36.74 3.74
N GLY A 13 16.27 -35.43 3.84
CA GLY A 13 16.66 -34.63 2.68
C GLY A 13 17.97 -35.10 2.03
N LEU A 14 19.00 -35.33 2.84
CA LEU A 14 20.30 -35.83 2.37
C LEU A 14 20.17 -37.23 1.72
N GLU A 15 19.42 -38.12 2.33
CA GLU A 15 19.15 -39.48 1.81
C GLU A 15 18.46 -39.44 0.44
N HIS A 16 17.59 -38.45 0.20
CA HIS A 16 16.85 -38.29 -1.05
C HIS A 16 17.52 -37.32 -2.05
N GLY A 17 18.78 -36.93 -1.81
CA GLY A 17 19.60 -36.19 -2.76
C GLY A 17 19.57 -34.67 -2.64
N ILE A 18 19.01 -34.10 -1.56
CA ILE A 18 19.21 -32.68 -1.26
C ILE A 18 20.70 -32.49 -0.98
N ARG A 19 21.28 -31.45 -1.56
CA ARG A 19 22.67 -31.05 -1.31
C ARG A 19 22.69 -29.73 -0.57
N LEU A 20 23.46 -29.69 0.51
CA LEU A 20 23.70 -28.51 1.31
C LEU A 20 25.15 -28.08 1.17
N PRO A 21 25.44 -26.76 1.19
CA PRO A 21 26.81 -26.28 1.18
C PRO A 21 27.58 -26.81 2.40
N GLU A 22 28.87 -27.06 2.24
CA GLU A 22 29.75 -27.29 3.37
C GLU A 22 29.71 -26.13 4.36
N HIS A 23 29.92 -26.43 5.64
CA HIS A 23 29.93 -25.43 6.71
C HIS A 23 28.61 -24.69 6.97
N VAL A 24 27.47 -25.21 6.48
CA VAL A 24 26.14 -24.68 6.83
C VAL A 24 25.45 -25.63 7.82
N LYS A 25 24.99 -25.09 8.95
CA LYS A 25 24.27 -25.83 9.99
C LYS A 25 22.92 -25.18 10.27
N PHE A 26 21.87 -25.99 10.30
CA PHE A 26 20.55 -25.58 10.73
C PHE A 26 20.35 -25.80 12.23
N CYS A 27 19.77 -24.83 12.92
CA CYS A 27 19.41 -24.95 14.33
C CYS A 27 18.18 -24.08 14.65
N GLU A 28 17.58 -24.31 15.81
CA GLU A 28 16.58 -23.38 16.34
C GLU A 28 17.24 -22.11 16.85
N ALA A 29 16.73 -20.95 16.44
CA ALA A 29 17.20 -19.64 16.84
C ALA A 29 16.08 -18.86 17.58
N PRO A 30 16.36 -18.28 18.76
CA PRO A 30 15.38 -17.54 19.53
C PRO A 30 14.72 -16.43 18.70
N GLY A 31 13.39 -16.43 18.65
CA GLY A 31 12.61 -15.43 17.92
C GLY A 31 12.60 -15.56 16.40
N LYS A 32 13.33 -16.51 15.81
CA LYS A 32 13.45 -16.74 14.36
C LYS A 32 12.95 -18.11 13.89
N GLY A 33 12.68 -19.03 14.82
CA GLY A 33 12.40 -20.42 14.50
C GLY A 33 13.66 -21.16 14.02
N ILE A 34 13.56 -21.96 12.96
CA ILE A 34 14.74 -22.59 12.36
C ILE A 34 15.51 -21.57 11.54
N ALA A 35 16.83 -21.57 11.69
CA ALA A 35 17.77 -20.73 10.95
C ALA A 35 18.99 -21.53 10.53
N ALA A 36 19.64 -21.11 9.45
CA ALA A 36 20.90 -21.67 8.97
C ALA A 36 22.04 -20.75 9.31
N PHE A 37 23.17 -21.28 9.83
CA PHE A 37 24.35 -20.51 10.16
C PHE A 37 25.62 -21.10 9.53
N ALA A 38 26.52 -20.25 9.14
CA ALA A 38 27.86 -20.62 8.70
C ALA A 38 28.67 -21.11 9.90
N SER A 39 29.02 -22.40 9.94
CA SER A 39 29.88 -22.98 11.00
C SER A 39 31.37 -22.73 10.76
N ASP A 40 31.74 -22.36 9.53
CA ASP A 40 33.03 -21.86 9.07
C ASP A 40 32.77 -20.92 7.90
N GLU A 41 33.81 -20.44 7.20
CA GLU A 41 33.65 -19.58 6.01
C GLU A 41 32.90 -20.33 4.91
N VAL A 42 31.84 -19.71 4.36
CA VAL A 42 31.07 -20.21 3.22
C VAL A 42 31.44 -19.38 1.99
N ALA A 43 31.97 -20.03 0.96
CA ALA A 43 32.41 -19.36 -0.24
C ALA A 43 31.24 -18.80 -1.07
N SER A 44 31.51 -17.74 -1.84
CA SER A 44 30.60 -17.31 -2.90
C SER A 44 30.42 -18.44 -3.92
N GLY A 45 29.19 -18.63 -4.39
CA GLY A 45 28.83 -19.72 -5.29
C GLY A 45 28.31 -20.97 -4.59
N ALA A 46 28.37 -21.04 -3.24
CA ALA A 46 27.81 -22.15 -2.47
C ALA A 46 26.30 -22.29 -2.74
N ALA A 47 25.84 -23.51 -2.98
CA ALA A 47 24.51 -23.79 -3.47
C ALA A 47 23.76 -24.81 -2.59
N PHE A 48 22.48 -24.53 -2.36
CA PHE A 48 21.49 -25.48 -1.85
C PHE A 48 20.76 -26.05 -3.04
N GLU A 49 20.74 -27.38 -3.20
CA GLU A 49 20.15 -28.04 -4.35
C GLU A 49 19.07 -29.02 -3.90
N LEU A 50 17.89 -28.93 -4.52
CA LEU A 50 16.73 -29.77 -4.26
C LEU A 50 16.33 -30.51 -5.55
N PRO A 51 16.31 -31.86 -5.56
CA PRO A 51 15.86 -32.64 -6.71
C PRO A 51 14.39 -32.40 -7.04
N HIS A 52 14.00 -32.54 -8.31
CA HIS A 52 12.62 -32.38 -8.79
C HIS A 52 11.60 -33.22 -8.02
N GLU A 53 11.97 -34.44 -7.66
CA GLU A 53 11.10 -35.42 -6.97
C GLU A 53 10.74 -35.00 -5.56
N LEU A 54 11.45 -34.03 -4.99
CA LEU A 54 11.20 -33.48 -3.65
C LEU A 54 10.50 -32.13 -3.68
N ILE A 55 10.11 -31.65 -4.85
CA ILE A 55 9.33 -30.41 -4.96
C ILE A 55 7.83 -30.73 -4.78
N LEU A 56 7.20 -30.06 -3.82
CA LEU A 56 5.77 -30.19 -3.59
C LEU A 56 5.04 -29.16 -4.47
N THR A 57 4.42 -29.64 -5.54
CA THR A 57 3.78 -28.78 -6.56
C THR A 57 2.26 -28.76 -6.43
N SER A 58 1.64 -27.72 -6.96
CA SER A 58 0.18 -27.65 -7.14
C SER A 58 -0.34 -28.78 -8.04
N GLY A 59 0.47 -29.27 -8.99
CA GLY A 59 0.14 -30.39 -9.86
C GLY A 59 -0.11 -31.71 -9.10
N LEU A 60 0.69 -32.01 -8.05
CA LEU A 60 0.47 -33.17 -7.19
C LEU A 60 -0.89 -33.11 -6.48
N ALA A 61 -1.28 -31.93 -6.03
CA ALA A 61 -2.57 -31.73 -5.38
C ALA A 61 -3.74 -31.89 -6.36
N LEU A 62 -3.63 -31.29 -7.55
CA LEU A 62 -4.63 -31.43 -8.61
C LEU A 62 -4.84 -32.89 -9.01
N GLU A 63 -3.76 -33.64 -9.17
CA GLU A 63 -3.83 -35.07 -9.52
C GLU A 63 -4.48 -35.89 -8.39
N HIS A 64 -4.07 -35.68 -7.12
CA HIS A 64 -4.64 -36.41 -5.97
C HIS A 64 -6.14 -36.19 -5.82
N PHE A 65 -6.61 -34.95 -5.95
CA PHE A 65 -8.02 -34.60 -5.82
C PHE A 65 -8.83 -34.73 -7.12
N ASN A 66 -8.20 -35.16 -8.20
CA ASN A 66 -8.80 -35.25 -9.54
C ASN A 66 -9.41 -33.90 -10.00
N LYS A 67 -8.60 -32.84 -9.95
CA LYS A 67 -8.97 -31.47 -10.30
C LYS A 67 -8.06 -30.91 -11.40
N THR A 68 -8.53 -29.84 -12.07
CA THR A 68 -7.82 -29.25 -13.23
C THR A 68 -7.54 -27.76 -13.08
N ARG A 69 -8.05 -27.13 -12.01
CA ARG A 69 -7.93 -25.68 -11.75
C ARG A 69 -7.67 -25.42 -10.27
N ASP A 70 -7.29 -24.18 -9.96
CA ASP A 70 -7.11 -23.69 -8.60
C ASP A 70 -6.06 -24.48 -7.80
N GLY A 71 -4.93 -24.80 -8.44
CA GLY A 71 -3.88 -25.66 -7.91
C GLY A 71 -3.40 -25.24 -6.52
N ASN A 72 -3.23 -23.95 -6.27
CA ASN A 72 -2.83 -23.44 -4.95
C ASN A 72 -3.88 -23.72 -3.87
N MET A 73 -5.17 -23.66 -4.17
CA MET A 73 -6.24 -24.01 -3.24
C MET A 73 -6.15 -25.50 -2.85
N TRP A 74 -5.95 -26.37 -3.83
CA TRP A 74 -5.80 -27.80 -3.61
C TRP A 74 -4.49 -28.16 -2.90
N LEU A 75 -3.42 -27.42 -3.12
CA LEU A 75 -2.16 -27.61 -2.40
C LEU A 75 -2.29 -27.26 -0.91
N LYS A 76 -3.06 -26.21 -0.55
CA LYS A 76 -3.41 -25.91 0.85
C LYS A 76 -4.15 -27.09 1.50
N LEU A 77 -5.12 -27.66 0.80
CA LEU A 77 -5.87 -28.81 1.30
C LEU A 77 -4.99 -30.06 1.39
N LEU A 78 -4.08 -30.28 0.44
CA LEU A 78 -3.14 -31.39 0.47
C LEU A 78 -2.24 -31.32 1.72
N LEU A 79 -1.69 -30.15 2.01
CA LEU A 79 -0.90 -29.92 3.24
C LEU A 79 -1.74 -30.19 4.50
N ALA A 80 -2.97 -29.68 4.54
CA ALA A 80 -3.90 -29.93 5.65
C ALA A 80 -4.17 -31.42 5.82
N LYS A 81 -4.39 -32.15 4.72
CA LYS A 81 -4.60 -33.59 4.73
C LYS A 81 -3.40 -34.35 5.28
N MET A 82 -2.19 -34.01 4.83
CA MET A 82 -0.95 -34.63 5.34
C MET A 82 -0.69 -34.31 6.81
N ARG A 83 -1.01 -33.09 7.27
CA ARG A 83 -0.73 -32.64 8.65
C ARG A 83 -1.72 -33.18 9.67
N PHE A 84 -3.02 -33.24 9.32
CA PHE A 84 -4.12 -33.51 10.25
C PHE A 84 -4.78 -34.90 10.05
N GLY A 85 -4.04 -35.83 9.48
CA GLY A 85 -4.42 -37.25 9.50
C GLY A 85 -5.50 -37.64 8.49
N GLY A 86 -5.53 -37.02 7.31
CA GLY A 86 -6.49 -37.34 6.24
C GLY A 86 -6.26 -38.66 5.48
N GLY A 87 -5.37 -39.51 5.98
CA GLY A 87 -5.02 -40.79 5.36
C GLY A 87 -4.00 -40.63 4.21
N PRO A 88 -3.74 -41.72 3.45
CA PRO A 88 -2.72 -41.75 2.41
C PRO A 88 -3.05 -40.77 1.27
N VAL A 89 -2.00 -40.21 0.67
CA VAL A 89 -2.08 -39.32 -0.49
C VAL A 89 -1.42 -40.01 -1.69
N ASN A 90 -2.21 -40.83 -2.40
CA ASN A 90 -1.69 -41.58 -3.52
C ASN A 90 -1.68 -40.76 -4.81
N VAL A 91 -0.50 -40.63 -5.42
CA VAL A 91 -0.27 -39.99 -6.73
C VAL A 91 0.70 -40.86 -7.50
N ARG A 92 0.31 -41.33 -8.68
CA ARG A 92 1.12 -42.20 -9.56
C ARG A 92 1.71 -43.43 -8.84
N GLY A 93 0.95 -44.02 -7.91
CA GLY A 93 1.39 -45.19 -7.14
C GLY A 93 2.34 -44.91 -5.98
N CYS A 94 2.64 -43.65 -5.71
CA CYS A 94 3.45 -43.20 -4.56
C CYS A 94 2.53 -42.61 -3.49
N ASP A 95 2.75 -42.97 -2.22
CA ASP A 95 2.13 -42.28 -1.08
C ASP A 95 2.94 -41.02 -0.75
N VAL A 96 2.45 -39.89 -1.27
CA VAL A 96 3.06 -38.54 -1.10
C VAL A 96 3.05 -38.12 0.38
N ALA A 97 2.02 -38.53 1.16
CA ALA A 97 1.94 -38.21 2.58
C ALA A 97 3.07 -38.90 3.37
N ALA A 98 3.30 -40.19 3.12
CA ALA A 98 4.40 -40.93 3.73
C ALA A 98 5.78 -40.37 3.27
N LYS A 99 5.93 -40.04 1.98
CA LYS A 99 7.17 -39.52 1.42
C LYS A 99 7.57 -38.18 2.07
N PHE A 100 6.62 -37.26 2.25
CA PHE A 100 6.89 -35.90 2.77
C PHE A 100 6.59 -35.76 4.27
N GLU A 101 6.36 -36.88 5.01
CA GLU A 101 6.08 -36.83 6.45
C GLU A 101 7.15 -36.03 7.22
N PRO A 102 8.47 -36.24 7.04
CA PRO A 102 9.49 -35.50 7.80
C PRO A 102 9.44 -34.00 7.58
N TYR A 103 9.09 -33.56 6.36
CA TYR A 103 8.91 -32.16 6.02
C TYR A 103 7.67 -31.57 6.70
N VAL A 104 6.51 -32.19 6.51
CA VAL A 104 5.24 -31.70 7.06
C VAL A 104 5.26 -31.71 8.60
N ALA A 105 5.90 -32.70 9.23
CA ALA A 105 6.09 -32.75 10.68
C ALA A 105 6.96 -31.60 11.21
N CYS A 106 7.90 -31.10 10.39
CA CYS A 106 8.80 -30.01 10.73
C CYS A 106 8.18 -28.62 10.50
N LEU A 107 7.11 -28.49 9.72
CA LEU A 107 6.42 -27.22 9.52
C LEU A 107 5.87 -26.64 10.83
N PRO A 108 5.94 -25.31 11.05
CA PRO A 108 5.52 -24.69 12.29
C PRO A 108 4.01 -24.86 12.51
N ALA A 109 3.60 -24.90 13.77
CA ALA A 109 2.18 -24.91 14.14
C ALA A 109 1.48 -23.57 13.87
N ARG A 110 2.25 -22.46 13.98
CA ARG A 110 1.79 -21.09 13.75
C ARG A 110 2.88 -20.28 13.04
N VAL A 111 2.45 -19.31 12.23
CA VAL A 111 3.34 -18.38 11.52
C VAL A 111 3.50 -17.05 12.30
N GLY A 112 2.48 -16.67 13.08
CA GLY A 112 2.45 -15.36 13.76
C GLY A 112 1.74 -14.28 12.93
N SER A 113 1.13 -14.65 11.81
CA SER A 113 0.37 -13.74 10.95
C SER A 113 -0.87 -13.17 11.66
N PRO A 114 -1.26 -11.91 11.40
CA PRO A 114 -2.54 -11.35 11.86
C PRO A 114 -3.78 -12.17 11.49
N LEU A 115 -3.69 -13.04 10.47
CA LEU A 115 -4.79 -13.93 10.08
C LEU A 115 -5.08 -15.03 11.11
N GLU A 116 -4.14 -15.35 11.98
CA GLU A 116 -4.32 -16.35 13.05
C GLU A 116 -4.36 -15.73 14.47
N TRP A 117 -4.39 -14.40 14.56
CA TRP A 117 -4.44 -13.71 15.85
C TRP A 117 -5.84 -13.82 16.48
N PRO A 118 -5.91 -13.85 17.81
CA PRO A 118 -7.15 -13.59 18.52
C PRO A 118 -7.72 -12.23 18.14
N VAL A 119 -9.04 -12.11 18.16
CA VAL A 119 -9.76 -10.92 17.68
C VAL A 119 -9.34 -9.64 18.42
N GLU A 120 -9.12 -9.75 19.71
CA GLU A 120 -8.68 -8.65 20.58
C GLU A 120 -7.35 -8.04 20.15
N MET A 121 -6.49 -8.82 19.49
CA MET A 121 -5.20 -8.32 18.97
C MET A 121 -5.35 -7.46 17.72
N TRP A 122 -6.48 -7.50 17.03
CA TRP A 122 -6.69 -6.64 15.86
C TRP A 122 -6.74 -5.16 16.22
N ALA A 123 -7.09 -4.81 17.47
CA ALA A 123 -6.99 -3.45 17.98
C ALA A 123 -5.57 -2.87 17.83
N LEU A 124 -4.53 -3.71 17.91
CA LEU A 124 -3.14 -3.31 17.67
C LEU A 124 -2.90 -2.75 16.26
N LEU A 125 -3.71 -3.13 15.28
CA LEU A 125 -3.61 -2.71 13.87
C LEU A 125 -4.52 -1.53 13.53
N GLN A 126 -5.33 -1.04 14.48
CA GLN A 126 -6.27 0.04 14.25
C GLN A 126 -5.58 1.28 13.66
N GLY A 127 -6.22 1.91 12.69
CA GLY A 127 -5.69 3.08 11.98
C GLY A 127 -4.71 2.76 10.85
N THR A 128 -4.09 1.56 10.81
CA THR A 128 -3.19 1.15 9.72
C THR A 128 -3.96 0.58 8.53
N ASN A 129 -3.27 0.41 7.40
CA ASN A 129 -3.85 -0.26 6.22
C ASN A 129 -4.21 -1.71 6.53
N LEU A 130 -3.31 -2.42 7.21
CA LEU A 130 -3.53 -3.82 7.57
C LEU A 130 -4.74 -3.98 8.50
N GLY A 131 -4.94 -3.06 9.45
CA GLY A 131 -6.12 -3.05 10.32
C GLY A 131 -7.45 -2.92 9.55
N LYS A 132 -7.43 -2.26 8.39
CA LYS A 132 -8.60 -2.17 7.51
C LYS A 132 -8.78 -3.41 6.63
N SER A 133 -7.69 -4.08 6.26
CA SER A 133 -7.70 -5.15 5.25
C SER A 133 -7.70 -6.57 5.83
N VAL A 134 -7.22 -6.77 7.07
CA VAL A 134 -7.09 -8.11 7.66
C VAL A 134 -8.41 -8.89 7.71
N GLY A 135 -9.50 -8.23 8.10
CA GLY A 135 -10.83 -8.85 8.12
C GLY A 135 -11.30 -9.27 6.73
N GLN A 136 -11.12 -8.43 5.72
CA GLN A 136 -11.46 -8.77 4.34
C GLN A 136 -10.62 -9.93 3.81
N LYS A 137 -9.32 -9.96 4.14
CA LYS A 137 -8.44 -11.08 3.79
C LYS A 137 -8.90 -12.40 4.41
N LEU A 138 -9.38 -12.36 5.65
CA LEU A 138 -9.95 -13.55 6.29
C LEU A 138 -11.25 -14.00 5.64
N LEU A 139 -12.14 -13.09 5.27
CA LEU A 139 -13.35 -13.44 4.51
C LEU A 139 -13.01 -14.11 3.17
N GLU A 140 -11.97 -13.65 2.48
CA GLU A 140 -11.47 -14.28 1.25
C GLU A 140 -11.00 -15.72 1.51
N VAL A 141 -10.29 -15.98 2.62
CA VAL A 141 -9.85 -17.33 3.00
C VAL A 141 -11.04 -18.22 3.38
N VAL A 142 -12.03 -17.69 4.11
CA VAL A 142 -13.26 -18.42 4.47
C VAL A 142 -14.06 -18.78 3.22
N GLN A 143 -14.21 -17.83 2.28
CA GLN A 143 -14.88 -18.09 1.00
C GLN A 143 -14.15 -19.19 0.22
N GLN A 144 -12.81 -19.08 0.09
CA GLN A 144 -12.01 -20.09 -0.61
C GLN A 144 -12.12 -21.47 0.03
N TRP A 145 -12.16 -21.55 1.36
CA TRP A 145 -12.39 -22.81 2.06
C TRP A 145 -13.77 -23.42 1.74
N ARG A 146 -14.83 -22.61 1.72
CA ARG A 146 -16.17 -23.09 1.36
C ARG A 146 -16.26 -23.55 -0.10
N ASP A 147 -15.65 -22.79 -1.01
CA ASP A 147 -15.60 -23.16 -2.44
C ASP A 147 -14.85 -24.47 -2.63
N MET A 148 -13.76 -24.67 -1.87
CA MET A 148 -13.01 -25.92 -1.83
C MET A 148 -13.88 -27.09 -1.35
N LEU A 149 -14.62 -26.95 -0.23
CA LEU A 149 -15.52 -27.99 0.26
C LEU A 149 -16.60 -28.35 -0.77
N ALA A 150 -17.21 -27.36 -1.38
CA ALA A 150 -18.21 -27.55 -2.43
C ALA A 150 -17.61 -28.28 -3.66
N ALA A 151 -16.42 -27.87 -4.09
CA ALA A 151 -15.73 -28.49 -5.22
C ALA A 151 -15.21 -29.90 -4.91
N LEU A 152 -14.87 -30.19 -3.66
CA LEU A 152 -14.41 -31.52 -3.24
C LEU A 152 -15.51 -32.56 -3.39
N GLY A 153 -16.76 -32.22 -3.06
CA GLY A 153 -17.91 -33.12 -3.17
C GLY A 153 -17.84 -34.33 -2.24
N ALA A 154 -17.01 -34.28 -1.18
CA ALA A 154 -16.90 -35.35 -0.19
C ALA A 154 -17.99 -35.25 0.86
N GLU A 155 -18.34 -36.36 1.46
CA GLU A 155 -19.19 -36.37 2.65
C GLU A 155 -18.45 -35.72 3.83
N LEU A 156 -19.08 -34.69 4.41
CA LEU A 156 -18.50 -33.91 5.50
C LEU A 156 -19.00 -34.48 6.84
N ASP A 157 -18.11 -34.56 7.81
CA ASP A 157 -18.51 -34.85 9.18
C ASP A 157 -19.35 -33.73 9.79
N THR A 158 -20.09 -34.04 10.86
CA THR A 158 -21.01 -33.07 11.49
C THR A 158 -20.30 -31.79 11.97
N ALA A 159 -19.04 -31.90 12.42
CA ALA A 159 -18.29 -30.74 12.90
C ALA A 159 -17.93 -29.79 11.76
N VAL A 160 -17.46 -30.31 10.62
CA VAL A 160 -17.15 -29.54 9.42
C VAL A 160 -18.43 -28.93 8.81
N GLN A 161 -19.55 -29.67 8.81
CA GLN A 161 -20.86 -29.14 8.38
C GLN A 161 -21.26 -27.92 9.22
N ALA A 162 -21.14 -28.01 10.55
CA ALA A 162 -21.45 -26.91 11.47
C ALA A 162 -20.52 -25.70 11.23
N GLN A 163 -19.23 -25.93 10.97
CA GLN A 163 -18.29 -24.86 10.60
C GLN A 163 -18.67 -24.20 9.26
N ALA A 164 -19.05 -24.98 8.26
CA ALA A 164 -19.46 -24.46 6.94
C ALA A 164 -20.75 -23.63 7.02
N ALA A 165 -21.69 -24.01 7.89
CA ALA A 165 -22.90 -23.23 8.18
C ALA A 165 -22.55 -21.89 8.84
N ALA A 166 -21.69 -21.90 9.89
CA ALA A 166 -21.21 -20.69 10.54
C ALA A 166 -20.45 -19.75 9.56
N ALA A 167 -19.67 -20.31 8.65
CA ALA A 167 -19.00 -19.56 7.62
C ALA A 167 -19.97 -18.89 6.63
N ALA A 168 -21.11 -19.54 6.31
CA ALA A 168 -22.15 -18.94 5.49
C ALA A 168 -22.79 -17.72 6.18
N GLU A 169 -23.06 -17.82 7.47
CA GLU A 169 -23.56 -16.71 8.30
C GLU A 169 -22.56 -15.53 8.27
N LEU A 170 -21.27 -15.81 8.52
CA LEU A 170 -20.20 -14.81 8.48
C LEU A 170 -20.11 -14.10 7.11
N LEU A 171 -20.10 -14.84 6.02
CA LEU A 171 -19.96 -14.27 4.68
C LEU A 171 -21.18 -13.44 4.27
N ALA A 172 -22.38 -13.78 4.77
CA ALA A 172 -23.58 -12.97 4.55
C ALA A 172 -23.60 -11.67 5.37
N ALA A 173 -23.09 -11.72 6.62
CA ALA A 173 -23.10 -10.58 7.54
C ALA A 173 -21.84 -9.70 7.48
N GLY A 174 -20.73 -10.24 6.95
CA GLY A 174 -19.46 -9.53 6.79
C GLY A 174 -18.56 -9.56 8.02
N VAL A 175 -17.48 -8.77 7.99
CA VAL A 175 -16.38 -8.77 8.97
C VAL A 175 -16.85 -8.52 10.41
N ALA A 176 -17.95 -7.80 10.61
CA ALA A 176 -18.49 -7.51 11.95
C ALA A 176 -18.79 -8.79 12.76
N GLU A 177 -19.16 -9.89 12.08
CA GLU A 177 -19.44 -11.19 12.72
C GLU A 177 -18.19 -12.07 12.91
N TRP A 178 -17.02 -11.58 12.53
CA TRP A 178 -15.76 -12.32 12.72
C TRP A 178 -15.51 -12.72 14.18
N PRO A 179 -15.75 -11.89 15.20
CA PRO A 179 -15.57 -12.28 16.60
C PRO A 179 -16.40 -13.52 16.98
N ALA A 180 -17.65 -13.57 16.56
CA ALA A 180 -18.52 -14.73 16.83
C ALA A 180 -18.04 -15.97 16.07
N PHE A 181 -17.66 -15.85 14.82
CA PHE A 181 -17.08 -16.94 14.05
C PHE A 181 -15.75 -17.43 14.63
N HIS A 182 -14.87 -16.52 15.07
CA HIS A 182 -13.61 -16.87 15.70
C HIS A 182 -13.85 -17.67 16.99
N ALA A 183 -14.76 -17.24 17.85
CA ALA A 183 -15.07 -17.93 19.09
C ALA A 183 -15.66 -19.34 18.84
N ARG A 184 -16.48 -19.49 17.81
CA ARG A 184 -17.17 -20.76 17.48
C ARG A 184 -16.29 -21.72 16.65
N VAL A 185 -15.41 -21.20 15.81
CA VAL A 185 -14.69 -21.96 14.78
C VAL A 185 -13.19 -21.66 14.82
N ALA A 186 -12.78 -20.48 14.36
CA ALA A 186 -11.38 -20.21 14.01
C ALA A 186 -10.40 -20.26 15.19
N GLY A 187 -10.83 -19.92 16.40
CA GLY A 187 -9.99 -19.91 17.61
C GLY A 187 -9.71 -21.28 18.22
N GLY A 188 -10.40 -22.33 17.77
CA GLY A 188 -10.20 -23.72 18.24
C GLY A 188 -9.09 -24.47 17.50
N PRO A 189 -8.77 -25.70 17.93
CA PRO A 189 -7.87 -26.58 17.19
C PRO A 189 -8.54 -27.14 15.93
N ALA A 190 -7.73 -27.58 14.98
CA ALA A 190 -8.22 -28.32 13.82
C ALA A 190 -8.88 -29.66 14.26
N THR A 191 -10.13 -29.84 13.92
CA THR A 191 -10.90 -31.06 14.26
C THR A 191 -10.75 -32.19 13.24
N SER A 192 -10.46 -31.80 12.00
CA SER A 192 -10.14 -32.70 10.89
C SER A 192 -9.33 -31.93 9.83
N TRP A 193 -8.80 -32.64 8.84
CA TRP A 193 -8.09 -32.05 7.71
C TRP A 193 -9.00 -31.18 6.80
N LEU A 194 -10.32 -31.33 6.90
CA LEU A 194 -11.32 -30.52 6.20
C LEU A 194 -11.81 -29.32 7.01
N SER A 195 -11.40 -29.19 8.29
CA SER A 195 -11.80 -28.05 9.12
C SER A 195 -11.23 -26.74 8.60
N PHE A 196 -11.90 -25.62 8.92
CA PHE A 196 -11.41 -24.27 8.55
C PHE A 196 -9.99 -24.02 9.10
N GLN A 197 -9.72 -24.44 10.34
CA GLN A 197 -8.41 -24.26 10.97
C GLN A 197 -7.30 -24.99 10.22
N ALA A 198 -7.57 -26.21 9.74
CA ALA A 198 -6.62 -26.97 8.94
C ALA A 198 -6.35 -26.30 7.58
N PHE A 199 -7.40 -25.78 6.93
CA PHE A 199 -7.27 -25.04 5.68
C PHE A 199 -6.52 -23.70 5.87
N LEU A 200 -6.83 -22.96 6.94
CA LEU A 200 -6.12 -21.72 7.29
C LEU A 200 -4.63 -21.99 7.54
N TRP A 201 -4.31 -23.07 8.27
CA TRP A 201 -2.91 -23.48 8.45
C TRP A 201 -2.22 -23.75 7.10
N GLY A 202 -2.85 -24.52 6.22
CA GLY A 202 -2.33 -24.78 4.87
C GLY A 202 -2.17 -23.49 4.05
N HIS A 203 -3.10 -22.53 4.19
CA HIS A 203 -3.00 -21.21 3.59
C HIS A 203 -1.76 -20.46 4.11
N LEU A 204 -1.52 -20.44 5.41
CA LEU A 204 -0.39 -19.77 6.03
C LEU A 204 0.95 -20.44 5.69
N MET A 205 0.99 -21.76 5.56
CA MET A 205 2.19 -22.46 5.07
C MET A 205 2.54 -22.01 3.63
N LEU A 206 1.53 -21.94 2.75
CA LEU A 206 1.76 -21.49 1.39
C LEU A 206 2.21 -20.02 1.33
N THR A 207 1.54 -19.12 2.04
CA THR A 207 1.87 -17.69 2.00
C THR A 207 3.26 -17.38 2.57
N SER A 208 3.74 -18.17 3.54
CA SER A 208 5.02 -17.92 4.22
C SER A 208 6.21 -18.69 3.65
N ARG A 209 6.00 -19.75 2.83
CA ARG A 209 7.08 -20.67 2.43
C ARG A 209 7.13 -20.98 0.95
N ALA A 210 6.10 -20.61 0.17
CA ALA A 210 6.05 -20.99 -1.22
C ALA A 210 6.97 -20.14 -2.10
N PHE A 211 7.45 -20.79 -3.17
CA PHE A 211 8.23 -20.18 -4.23
C PHE A 211 7.41 -20.17 -5.53
N PRO A 212 7.63 -19.19 -6.45
CA PRO A 212 6.94 -19.16 -7.72
C PRO A 212 7.31 -20.39 -8.59
N GLU A 213 6.31 -21.12 -9.07
CA GLU A 213 6.53 -22.30 -9.93
C GLU A 213 7.20 -21.93 -11.25
N ARG A 214 7.04 -20.69 -11.72
CA ARG A 214 7.66 -20.18 -12.95
C ARG A 214 9.20 -20.14 -12.92
N VAL A 215 9.84 -20.30 -11.78
CA VAL A 215 11.30 -20.51 -11.70
C VAL A 215 11.68 -21.89 -12.27
N LEU A 216 10.79 -22.87 -12.14
CA LEU A 216 11.00 -24.24 -12.65
C LEU A 216 10.55 -24.39 -14.11
N ARG A 217 9.47 -23.73 -14.49
CA ARG A 217 8.88 -23.82 -15.83
C ARG A 217 8.09 -22.56 -16.18
N SER A 218 8.17 -22.12 -17.42
CA SER A 218 7.52 -20.90 -17.93
C SER A 218 6.07 -21.09 -18.37
N ASP A 219 5.60 -22.33 -18.52
CA ASP A 219 4.28 -22.72 -19.05
C ASP A 219 3.23 -22.95 -17.94
N CYS A 220 3.48 -22.46 -16.74
CA CYS A 220 2.55 -22.55 -15.60
C CYS A 220 1.73 -21.27 -15.43
N ASP A 221 0.65 -21.37 -14.63
CA ASP A 221 -0.10 -20.21 -14.17
C ASP A 221 0.84 -19.24 -13.41
N GLU A 222 0.70 -17.93 -13.65
CA GLU A 222 1.54 -16.90 -12.98
C GLU A 222 1.47 -16.95 -11.47
N SER A 223 0.32 -17.36 -10.93
CA SER A 223 0.09 -17.47 -9.50
C SER A 223 0.52 -18.83 -8.90
N ALA A 224 0.90 -19.79 -9.76
CA ALA A 224 1.27 -21.14 -9.32
C ALA A 224 2.52 -21.11 -8.43
N VAL A 225 2.47 -21.87 -7.34
CA VAL A 225 3.56 -21.93 -6.37
C VAL A 225 3.93 -23.36 -6.02
N VAL A 226 5.15 -23.50 -5.51
CA VAL A 226 5.72 -24.78 -5.04
C VAL A 226 6.30 -24.62 -3.64
N LEU A 227 6.42 -25.72 -2.90
CA LEU A 227 7.14 -25.78 -1.64
C LEU A 227 8.44 -26.56 -1.83
N LEU A 228 9.49 -26.08 -1.21
CA LEU A 228 10.86 -26.57 -1.36
C LEU A 228 11.40 -27.05 0.00
N PRO A 229 11.13 -28.32 0.37
CA PRO A 229 11.60 -28.87 1.65
C PRO A 229 13.07 -28.58 1.92
N VAL A 230 13.39 -28.21 3.15
CA VAL A 230 14.72 -27.79 3.63
C VAL A 230 15.15 -26.40 3.12
N LEU A 231 14.98 -26.09 1.82
CA LEU A 231 15.37 -24.79 1.27
C LEU A 231 14.50 -23.64 1.78
N ASP A 232 13.24 -23.93 2.09
CA ASP A 232 12.28 -22.98 2.70
C ASP A 232 12.52 -22.72 4.20
N LEU A 233 13.52 -23.37 4.78
CA LEU A 233 13.98 -23.10 6.15
C LEU A 233 14.93 -21.89 6.22
N LEU A 234 15.47 -21.41 5.09
CA LEU A 234 16.33 -20.24 5.04
C LEU A 234 15.50 -18.98 5.30
N ASN A 235 15.85 -18.24 6.35
CA ASN A 235 15.19 -16.99 6.71
C ASN A 235 15.45 -15.88 5.70
N HIS A 236 14.67 -14.80 5.79
CA HIS A 236 14.78 -13.63 4.91
C HIS A 236 15.84 -12.65 5.38
N SER A 237 16.63 -12.16 4.43
CA SER A 237 17.37 -10.91 4.56
C SER A 237 17.33 -10.14 3.24
N THR A 238 17.04 -8.86 3.31
CA THR A 238 17.10 -7.96 2.14
C THR A 238 18.51 -7.79 1.60
N ASP A 239 19.54 -8.03 2.42
CA ASP A 239 20.95 -7.93 2.06
C ASP A 239 21.50 -9.24 1.47
N ALA A 240 20.76 -10.34 1.58
CA ALA A 240 21.18 -11.61 1.00
C ALA A 240 21.17 -11.54 -0.53
N ARG A 241 22.34 -11.75 -1.11
CA ARG A 241 22.50 -11.85 -2.57
C ARG A 241 22.42 -13.30 -2.95
N VAL A 242 21.29 -13.70 -3.52
CA VAL A 242 21.00 -15.07 -3.92
C VAL A 242 20.51 -15.11 -5.35
N GLU A 243 20.74 -16.24 -6.02
CA GLU A 243 20.20 -16.56 -7.32
C GLU A 243 19.37 -17.85 -7.20
N TRP A 244 18.17 -17.85 -7.81
CA TRP A 244 17.33 -19.03 -7.91
C TRP A 244 17.39 -19.60 -9.33
N SER A 245 17.52 -20.92 -9.43
CA SER A 245 17.51 -21.63 -10.70
C SER A 245 16.66 -22.89 -10.60
N GLY A 246 15.89 -23.16 -11.67
CA GLY A 246 15.00 -24.34 -11.78
C GLY A 246 15.42 -25.37 -12.81
N LYS A 247 16.68 -25.36 -13.31
CA LYS A 247 17.10 -26.16 -14.44
C LYS A 247 17.11 -27.67 -14.19
N ASP A 248 17.70 -28.10 -13.05
CA ASP A 248 17.87 -29.52 -12.71
C ASP A 248 17.30 -29.82 -11.31
N GLY A 249 16.10 -29.37 -11.01
CA GLY A 249 15.49 -29.28 -9.70
C GLY A 249 15.37 -27.83 -9.29
N PHE A 250 15.58 -27.51 -8.00
CA PHE A 250 15.63 -26.13 -7.53
C PHE A 250 16.94 -25.84 -6.81
N THR A 251 17.58 -24.73 -7.18
CA THR A 251 18.86 -24.31 -6.58
C THR A 251 18.73 -22.91 -6.01
N ILE A 252 19.22 -22.72 -4.77
CA ILE A 252 19.49 -21.41 -4.18
C ILE A 252 21.00 -21.26 -4.08
N ARG A 253 21.60 -20.33 -4.82
CA ARG A 253 23.04 -20.05 -4.84
C ARG A 253 23.33 -18.76 -4.08
N GLN A 254 24.27 -18.82 -3.12
CA GLN A 254 24.79 -17.64 -2.45
C GLN A 254 25.79 -16.91 -3.35
N LEU A 255 25.55 -15.64 -3.65
CA LEU A 255 26.40 -14.83 -4.53
C LEU A 255 27.47 -14.02 -3.77
N GLN A 256 27.51 -14.14 -2.44
CA GLN A 256 28.49 -13.47 -1.57
C GLN A 256 29.05 -14.44 -0.54
N PRO A 257 30.33 -14.29 -0.14
CA PRO A 257 30.89 -15.12 0.90
C PRO A 257 30.27 -14.76 2.26
N LEU A 258 30.17 -15.75 3.14
CA LEU A 258 29.67 -15.58 4.51
C LEU A 258 30.78 -15.99 5.50
N ARG A 259 30.91 -15.21 6.56
CA ARG A 259 31.87 -15.50 7.65
C ARG A 259 31.26 -16.48 8.65
N GLN A 260 32.12 -17.16 9.39
CA GLN A 260 31.71 -18.00 10.51
C GLN A 260 30.74 -17.24 11.44
N GLY A 261 29.66 -17.88 11.85
CA GLY A 261 28.62 -17.33 12.72
C GLY A 261 27.60 -16.46 12.04
N GLN A 262 27.77 -16.10 10.76
CA GLN A 262 26.72 -15.38 10.02
C GLN A 262 25.54 -16.29 9.68
N GLU A 263 24.33 -15.73 9.71
CA GLU A 263 23.13 -16.41 9.26
C GLU A 263 23.14 -16.52 7.73
N VAL A 264 22.83 -17.69 7.22
CA VAL A 264 22.68 -17.98 5.79
C VAL A 264 21.22 -17.73 5.43
N CYS A 265 20.96 -16.65 4.75
CA CYS A 265 19.61 -16.22 4.43
C CYS A 265 19.29 -16.41 2.95
N ASN A 266 18.00 -16.55 2.67
CA ASN A 266 17.40 -16.34 1.37
C ASN A 266 16.93 -14.88 1.25
N ASN A 267 16.57 -14.46 0.05
CA ASN A 267 15.93 -13.17 -0.23
C ASN A 267 14.52 -13.42 -0.81
N TYR A 268 13.48 -13.06 -0.03
CA TYR A 268 12.07 -13.24 -0.43
C TYR A 268 11.57 -12.13 -1.39
N GLY A 269 12.48 -11.22 -1.80
CA GLY A 269 12.19 -10.01 -2.56
C GLY A 269 12.02 -8.78 -1.67
N GLY A 270 11.91 -7.63 -2.29
CA GLY A 270 11.67 -6.36 -1.60
C GLY A 270 10.22 -6.27 -1.10
N LYS A 271 9.96 -6.73 0.10
CA LYS A 271 8.62 -6.75 0.72
C LYS A 271 8.48 -5.66 1.77
N SER A 272 7.31 -5.02 1.80
CA SER A 272 6.94 -4.10 2.87
C SER A 272 6.72 -4.83 4.20
N ASN A 273 6.75 -4.08 5.30
CA ASN A 273 6.41 -4.65 6.61
C ASN A 273 4.95 -5.10 6.70
N GLU A 274 4.04 -4.50 5.94
CA GLU A 274 2.66 -4.98 5.81
C GLU A 274 2.60 -6.38 5.19
N GLU A 275 3.34 -6.63 4.10
CA GLU A 275 3.43 -7.93 3.45
C GLU A 275 4.15 -8.96 4.34
N LEU A 276 5.24 -8.56 5.01
CA LEU A 276 5.98 -9.43 5.92
C LEU A 276 5.14 -9.84 7.14
N MET A 277 4.38 -8.92 7.72
CA MET A 277 3.46 -9.25 8.82
C MET A 277 2.35 -10.19 8.37
N LEU A 278 1.68 -9.86 7.26
CA LEU A 278 0.52 -10.64 6.81
C LEU A 278 0.92 -12.04 6.35
N GLY A 279 2.00 -12.15 5.58
CA GLY A 279 2.43 -13.41 4.98
C GLY A 279 3.34 -14.25 5.87
N TYR A 280 4.16 -13.62 6.72
CA TYR A 280 5.27 -14.28 7.43
C TYR A 280 5.28 -14.06 8.94
N GLY A 281 4.47 -13.14 9.46
CA GLY A 281 4.33 -12.90 10.90
C GLY A 281 5.45 -12.08 11.56
N PHE A 282 6.28 -11.37 10.80
CA PHE A 282 7.35 -10.52 11.32
C PHE A 282 7.43 -9.17 10.59
N ALA A 283 8.21 -8.23 11.14
CA ALA A 283 8.56 -6.97 10.51
C ALA A 283 10.07 -6.70 10.68
N ILE A 284 10.64 -5.91 9.80
CA ILE A 284 12.05 -5.52 9.77
C ILE A 284 12.18 -4.05 10.16
N GLU A 285 13.02 -3.74 11.14
CA GLU A 285 13.37 -2.35 11.45
C GLU A 285 14.14 -1.72 10.28
N ASP A 286 13.85 -0.44 10.01
CA ASP A 286 14.46 0.32 8.92
C ASP A 286 14.38 -0.36 7.54
N ASN A 287 13.33 -1.13 7.30
CA ASN A 287 13.09 -1.84 6.05
C ASN A 287 13.15 -0.86 4.86
N LEU A 288 14.12 -1.07 3.96
CA LEU A 288 14.32 -0.21 2.79
C LEU A 288 13.18 -0.31 1.77
N PHE A 289 12.46 -1.42 1.77
CA PHE A 289 11.35 -1.71 0.87
C PHE A 289 9.99 -1.40 1.49
N ASP A 290 9.98 -0.87 2.74
CA ASP A 290 8.71 -0.52 3.36
C ASP A 290 8.05 0.67 2.65
N HIS A 291 6.72 0.64 2.62
CA HIS A 291 5.91 1.65 1.98
C HIS A 291 4.54 1.82 2.66
N VAL A 292 3.94 2.97 2.43
CA VAL A 292 2.53 3.22 2.72
C VAL A 292 1.74 3.06 1.43
N ALA A 293 0.83 2.11 1.37
CA ALA A 293 -0.06 1.94 0.22
C ALA A 293 -1.20 2.96 0.27
N LEU A 294 -1.34 3.74 -0.78
CA LEU A 294 -2.45 4.67 -1.01
C LEU A 294 -3.15 4.30 -2.31
N ARG A 295 -4.48 4.17 -2.25
CA ARG A 295 -5.31 3.91 -3.42
C ARG A 295 -6.19 5.12 -3.69
N VAL A 296 -6.09 5.64 -4.91
CA VAL A 296 -6.93 6.72 -5.43
C VAL A 296 -7.84 6.12 -6.50
N CYS A 297 -9.13 6.41 -6.42
CA CYS A 297 -10.15 5.83 -7.30
C CYS A 297 -10.85 6.92 -8.14
N PRO A 298 -10.19 7.52 -9.14
CA PRO A 298 -10.83 8.43 -10.06
C PRO A 298 -11.86 7.67 -10.93
N PRO A 299 -12.88 8.34 -11.48
CA PRO A 299 -13.75 7.77 -12.49
C PRO A 299 -12.95 7.25 -13.70
N ALA A 300 -13.40 6.18 -14.34
CA ALA A 300 -12.70 5.58 -15.49
C ALA A 300 -12.44 6.58 -16.63
N ALA A 301 -13.39 7.48 -16.91
CA ALA A 301 -13.21 8.55 -17.90
C ALA A 301 -12.06 9.51 -17.53
N THR A 302 -11.90 9.83 -16.24
CA THR A 302 -10.82 10.67 -15.75
C THR A 302 -9.47 9.93 -15.87
N VAL A 303 -9.42 8.64 -15.54
CA VAL A 303 -8.21 7.82 -15.73
C VAL A 303 -7.82 7.80 -17.22
N GLN A 304 -8.77 7.61 -18.14
CA GLN A 304 -8.49 7.63 -19.57
C GLN A 304 -7.94 8.99 -20.00
N ALA A 305 -8.54 10.09 -19.56
CA ALA A 305 -8.06 11.45 -19.85
C ALA A 305 -6.64 11.70 -19.32
N MET A 306 -6.29 11.15 -18.15
CA MET A 306 -4.93 11.21 -17.59
C MET A 306 -3.93 10.47 -18.50
N LEU A 307 -4.28 9.27 -18.95
CA LEU A 307 -3.44 8.48 -19.86
C LEU A 307 -3.27 9.18 -21.22
N ASP A 308 -4.35 9.74 -21.78
CA ASP A 308 -4.34 10.50 -23.03
C ASP A 308 -3.47 11.77 -22.91
N ALA A 309 -3.44 12.40 -21.74
CA ALA A 309 -2.56 13.52 -21.42
C ALA A 309 -1.11 13.11 -21.14
N GLY A 310 -0.79 11.82 -21.22
CA GLY A 310 0.55 11.27 -21.06
C GLY A 310 1.03 11.12 -19.60
N LEU A 311 0.11 11.07 -18.62
CA LEU A 311 0.47 10.75 -17.24
C LEU A 311 0.89 9.28 -17.14
N LYS A 312 1.99 9.05 -16.42
CA LYS A 312 2.47 7.70 -16.09
C LYS A 312 1.86 7.25 -14.77
N LEU A 313 0.75 6.51 -14.86
CA LEU A 313 0.13 5.91 -13.69
C LEU A 313 0.84 4.61 -13.34
N PRO A 314 1.16 4.36 -12.05
CA PRO A 314 1.89 3.17 -11.65
C PRO A 314 1.03 1.90 -11.74
N THR A 315 1.71 0.78 -12.00
CA THR A 315 1.15 -0.56 -11.94
C THR A 315 1.85 -1.39 -10.87
N LEU A 316 1.33 -2.57 -10.55
CA LEU A 316 1.99 -3.45 -9.58
C LEU A 316 3.40 -3.87 -10.06
N ASP A 317 3.62 -3.97 -11.36
CA ASP A 317 4.91 -4.34 -11.93
C ASP A 317 6.01 -3.30 -11.66
N ASP A 318 5.65 -2.02 -11.50
CA ASP A 318 6.59 -0.96 -11.16
C ASP A 318 7.18 -1.10 -9.75
N TYR A 319 6.52 -1.87 -8.88
CA TYR A 319 6.88 -2.02 -7.47
C TYR A 319 7.45 -3.40 -7.12
N THR A 320 7.40 -4.37 -8.04
CA THR A 320 7.76 -5.75 -7.73
C THR A 320 9.24 -6.00 -8.01
N THR A 321 9.95 -6.53 -7.02
CA THR A 321 11.33 -7.02 -7.14
C THR A 321 11.32 -8.55 -7.14
N TYR A 322 12.10 -9.15 -8.04
CA TYR A 322 12.22 -10.61 -8.18
C TYR A 322 13.66 -11.03 -7.92
N ALA A 323 13.83 -12.19 -7.28
CA ALA A 323 15.14 -12.84 -7.11
C ALA A 323 15.56 -13.70 -8.33
N PHE A 324 14.81 -13.64 -9.43
CA PHE A 324 15.03 -14.39 -10.67
C PHE A 324 14.71 -13.51 -11.89
N GLU A 325 15.30 -13.82 -13.05
CA GLU A 325 14.97 -13.12 -14.30
C GLU A 325 13.49 -13.30 -14.65
N ARG A 326 12.81 -12.18 -14.82
CA ARG A 326 11.46 -12.15 -15.37
C ARG A 326 11.56 -11.90 -16.86
N HIS A 327 10.94 -12.75 -17.67
CA HIS A 327 10.73 -12.41 -19.07
C HIS A 327 9.92 -11.12 -19.13
N PRO A 328 10.37 -10.09 -19.86
CA PRO A 328 9.62 -8.86 -19.96
C PRO A 328 8.22 -9.21 -20.46
N ALA A 329 7.22 -8.93 -19.63
CA ALA A 329 5.84 -8.94 -20.11
C ALA A 329 5.82 -8.00 -21.32
N THR A 330 5.28 -8.45 -22.43
CA THR A 330 4.97 -7.58 -23.55
C THR A 330 4.21 -6.42 -22.97
N SER A 331 4.81 -5.21 -23.02
CA SER A 331 4.23 -4.01 -22.45
C SER A 331 2.84 -3.81 -23.05
N SER A 332 1.82 -4.26 -22.33
CA SER A 332 0.44 -3.93 -22.66
C SER A 332 0.33 -2.41 -22.49
N VAL A 333 -0.13 -1.74 -23.52
CA VAL A 333 -0.61 -0.36 -23.39
C VAL A 333 -1.65 -0.39 -22.28
N HIS A 334 -1.35 0.19 -21.14
CA HIS A 334 -2.28 0.24 -20.03
C HIS A 334 -3.43 1.16 -20.42
N ASP A 335 -4.59 0.58 -20.64
CA ASP A 335 -5.82 1.33 -20.78
C ASP A 335 -6.48 1.55 -19.41
N ALA A 336 -7.53 2.34 -19.35
CA ALA A 336 -8.22 2.64 -18.09
C ALA A 336 -8.76 1.39 -17.38
N SER A 337 -8.95 0.26 -18.07
CA SER A 337 -9.44 -0.99 -17.50
C SER A 337 -8.46 -1.61 -16.51
N ALA A 338 -7.15 -1.41 -16.71
CA ALA A 338 -6.10 -1.84 -15.78
C ALA A 338 -6.26 -1.20 -14.39
N TYR A 339 -6.93 -0.06 -14.31
CA TYR A 339 -7.15 0.70 -13.09
C TYR A 339 -8.59 0.61 -12.55
N SER A 340 -9.35 -0.40 -12.94
CA SER A 340 -10.75 -0.60 -12.51
C SER A 340 -10.93 -0.67 -10.99
N LYS A 341 -9.88 -1.05 -10.26
CA LYS A 341 -9.82 -1.04 -8.78
C LYS A 341 -9.16 0.22 -8.21
N GLY A 342 -8.96 1.26 -9.02
CA GLY A 342 -8.21 2.47 -8.67
C GLY A 342 -6.70 2.34 -8.90
N VAL A 343 -6.01 3.49 -8.86
CA VAL A 343 -4.56 3.60 -8.99
C VAL A 343 -3.91 3.40 -7.63
N LEU A 344 -2.98 2.46 -7.53
CA LEU A 344 -2.26 2.13 -6.30
C LEU A 344 -0.89 2.80 -6.30
N PHE A 345 -0.62 3.62 -5.28
CA PHE A 345 0.68 4.25 -5.04
C PHE A 345 1.32 3.64 -3.80
N LEU A 346 2.57 3.20 -3.90
CA LEU A 346 3.35 2.69 -2.79
C LEU A 346 4.40 3.74 -2.39
N LEU A 347 4.04 4.57 -1.41
CA LEU A 347 4.90 5.64 -0.90
C LEU A 347 6.01 5.06 -0.02
N GLY A 348 7.18 4.83 -0.60
CA GLY A 348 8.37 4.35 0.07
C GLY A 348 9.41 5.47 0.28
N ARG A 349 10.67 5.07 0.42
CA ARG A 349 11.81 6.01 0.55
C ARG A 349 12.13 6.75 -0.75
N SER A 350 11.78 6.18 -1.90
CA SER A 350 11.89 6.84 -3.21
C SER A 350 10.76 7.84 -3.40
N ASN A 351 11.05 8.98 -4.03
CA ASN A 351 10.05 9.99 -4.33
C ASN A 351 9.23 9.70 -5.60
N VAL A 352 9.53 8.64 -6.36
CA VAL A 352 8.88 8.36 -7.65
C VAL A 352 7.36 8.24 -7.50
N ALA A 353 6.88 7.43 -6.57
CA ALA A 353 5.44 7.27 -6.32
C ALA A 353 4.80 8.57 -5.81
N LEU A 354 5.53 9.39 -5.04
CA LEU A 354 5.05 10.69 -4.57
C LEU A 354 4.92 11.70 -5.71
N GLU A 355 5.86 11.71 -6.66
CA GLU A 355 5.80 12.54 -7.87
C GLU A 355 4.63 12.14 -8.78
N GLN A 356 4.45 10.84 -9.02
CA GLN A 356 3.31 10.32 -9.79
C GLN A 356 1.97 10.65 -9.13
N LEU A 357 1.90 10.56 -7.80
CA LEU A 357 0.70 10.94 -7.04
C LEU A 357 0.45 12.46 -7.13
N LEU A 358 1.50 13.27 -7.07
CA LEU A 358 1.40 14.72 -7.27
C LEU A 358 0.91 15.08 -8.67
N ASP A 359 1.38 14.39 -9.71
CA ASP A 359 0.93 14.63 -11.09
C ASP A 359 -0.55 14.26 -11.27
N LEU A 360 -1.03 13.17 -10.62
CA LEU A 360 -2.44 12.81 -10.61
C LEU A 360 -3.30 13.90 -9.95
N PHE A 361 -2.89 14.39 -8.78
CA PHE A 361 -3.63 15.45 -8.08
C PHE A 361 -3.58 16.77 -8.86
N ALA A 362 -2.43 17.11 -9.46
CA ALA A 362 -2.32 18.31 -10.29
C ALA A 362 -3.22 18.24 -11.53
N PHE A 363 -3.42 17.06 -12.11
CA PHE A 363 -4.39 16.85 -13.19
C PHE A 363 -5.83 17.10 -12.74
N GLN A 364 -6.17 16.70 -11.51
CA GLN A 364 -7.51 16.94 -10.96
C GLN A 364 -7.76 18.42 -10.63
N GLU A 365 -6.71 19.19 -10.34
CA GLU A 365 -6.77 20.63 -10.07
C GLU A 365 -6.84 21.50 -11.33
N ALA A 366 -6.53 20.93 -12.49
CA ALA A 366 -6.53 21.68 -13.74
C ALA A 366 -7.96 22.01 -14.18
N ALA A 367 -8.22 23.30 -14.43
CA ALA A 367 -9.46 23.74 -15.03
C ALA A 367 -9.53 23.31 -16.51
N ALA A 368 -10.70 23.47 -17.14
CA ALA A 368 -10.84 23.21 -18.56
C ALA A 368 -9.80 24.03 -19.35
N GLU A 369 -9.10 23.37 -20.28
CA GLU A 369 -8.02 23.93 -21.11
C GLU A 369 -6.73 24.33 -20.35
N GLU A 370 -6.67 24.17 -19.02
CA GLU A 370 -5.48 24.41 -18.24
C GLU A 370 -4.51 23.20 -18.28
N CYS A 371 -3.22 23.49 -18.43
CA CYS A 371 -2.22 22.42 -18.36
C CYS A 371 -2.04 21.96 -16.90
N HIS A 372 -2.20 20.66 -16.63
CA HIS A 372 -1.95 20.07 -15.31
C HIS A 372 -0.51 20.30 -14.77
N LYS A 373 0.42 20.68 -15.65
CA LYS A 373 1.80 21.04 -15.28
C LYS A 373 1.94 22.50 -14.86
N ALA A 374 0.87 23.32 -14.97
CA ALA A 374 0.88 24.69 -14.50
C ALA A 374 1.28 24.75 -13.01
N LEU A 375 2.04 25.76 -12.65
CA LEU A 375 2.55 25.92 -11.29
C LEU A 375 1.45 26.00 -10.24
N ARG A 376 0.34 26.66 -10.57
CA ARG A 376 -0.85 26.72 -9.72
C ARG A 376 -1.38 25.34 -9.39
N CYS A 377 -1.63 24.52 -10.41
CA CYS A 377 -2.14 23.16 -10.24
C CYS A 377 -1.22 22.31 -9.37
N ARG A 378 0.09 22.37 -9.63
CA ARG A 378 1.07 21.61 -8.85
C ARG A 378 1.17 22.09 -7.40
N LEU A 379 1.12 23.41 -7.15
CA LEU A 379 1.16 23.96 -5.79
C LEU A 379 -0.12 23.63 -5.02
N GLN A 380 -1.31 23.73 -5.64
CA GLN A 380 -2.55 23.30 -5.00
C GLN A 380 -2.53 21.81 -4.70
N ALA A 381 -2.12 20.97 -5.64
CA ALA A 381 -1.97 19.53 -5.44
C ALA A 381 -1.02 19.19 -4.28
N MET A 382 0.09 19.93 -4.11
CA MET A 382 0.97 19.76 -2.96
C MET A 382 0.24 20.02 -1.63
N GLN A 383 -0.60 21.07 -1.55
CA GLN A 383 -1.37 21.38 -0.34
C GLN A 383 -2.38 20.25 -0.04
N ASN A 384 -3.15 19.85 -1.02
CA ASN A 384 -4.14 18.78 -0.88
C ASN A 384 -3.49 17.47 -0.42
N LEU A 385 -2.33 17.13 -0.99
CA LEU A 385 -1.56 15.96 -0.57
C LEU A 385 -0.99 16.09 0.84
N ILE A 386 -0.49 17.27 1.23
CA ILE A 386 -0.02 17.51 2.60
C ILE A 386 -1.15 17.28 3.60
N GLU A 387 -2.35 17.76 3.33
CA GLU A 387 -3.52 17.57 4.19
C GLU A 387 -3.94 16.10 4.25
N LEU A 388 -4.03 15.43 3.10
CA LEU A 388 -4.36 14.00 3.02
C LEU A 388 -3.37 13.14 3.82
N LEU A 389 -2.06 13.36 3.61
CA LEU A 389 -1.03 12.58 4.29
C LEU A 389 -0.96 12.87 5.79
N ARG A 390 -1.24 14.11 6.23
CA ARG A 390 -1.37 14.46 7.66
C ARG A 390 -2.59 13.81 8.28
N GLY A 391 -3.74 13.85 7.61
CA GLY A 391 -4.94 13.14 8.06
C GLY A 391 -4.68 11.65 8.20
N ARG A 392 -3.95 11.05 7.26
CA ARG A 392 -3.58 9.63 7.34
C ARG A 392 -2.64 9.34 8.51
N LEU A 393 -1.64 10.20 8.73
CA LEU A 393 -0.73 10.11 9.87
C LEU A 393 -1.48 10.21 11.21
N HIS A 394 -2.42 11.15 11.32
CA HIS A 394 -3.25 11.33 12.51
C HIS A 394 -4.07 10.07 12.83
N VAL A 395 -4.73 9.48 11.83
CA VAL A 395 -5.49 8.23 11.99
C VAL A 395 -4.62 7.07 12.51
N ILE A 396 -3.35 6.96 12.04
CA ILE A 396 -2.42 5.95 12.55
C ILE A 396 -2.06 6.24 14.02
N GLN A 397 -1.89 7.50 14.40
CA GLN A 397 -1.55 7.91 15.77
C GLN A 397 -2.72 7.71 16.73
N GLU A 398 -3.94 8.11 16.34
CA GLU A 398 -5.15 7.88 17.14
C GLU A 398 -5.49 6.40 17.32
N GLY A 399 -5.12 5.56 16.36
CA GLY A 399 -5.31 4.12 16.46
C GLY A 399 -4.33 3.41 17.39
N GLU A 400 -3.44 4.12 18.07
CA GLU A 400 -2.63 3.52 19.15
C GLU A 400 -3.51 3.25 20.37
N MET A 401 -3.35 2.05 20.93
CA MET A 401 -4.06 1.65 22.15
C MET A 401 -3.62 2.52 23.33
N ALA A 402 -4.47 2.67 24.33
CA ALA A 402 -4.11 3.29 25.60
C ALA A 402 -2.89 2.59 26.24
N ALA A 403 -2.12 3.32 27.05
CA ALA A 403 -0.86 2.80 27.60
C ALA A 403 -1.05 1.49 28.40
N ASP A 404 -2.10 1.41 29.22
CA ASP A 404 -2.41 0.20 30.01
C ASP A 404 -2.78 -1.00 29.15
N GLU A 405 -3.51 -0.78 28.05
CA GLU A 405 -3.87 -1.82 27.07
C GLU A 405 -2.63 -2.28 26.31
N GLN A 406 -1.74 -1.37 25.92
CA GLN A 406 -0.46 -1.72 25.29
C GLN A 406 0.42 -2.55 26.22
N GLU A 407 0.49 -2.22 27.52
CA GLU A 407 1.25 -2.99 28.50
C GLU A 407 0.70 -4.40 28.68
N THR A 408 -0.61 -4.56 28.72
CA THR A 408 -1.29 -5.85 28.81
C THR A 408 -1.03 -6.68 27.55
N ALA A 409 -1.18 -6.09 26.36
CA ALA A 409 -0.90 -6.76 25.08
C ALA A 409 0.57 -7.16 24.96
N ALA A 410 1.50 -6.30 25.40
CA ALA A 410 2.93 -6.60 25.39
C ALA A 410 3.31 -7.77 26.29
N LYS A 411 2.65 -7.92 27.44
CA LYS A 411 2.84 -9.08 28.34
C LYS A 411 2.26 -10.36 27.78
N SER A 412 1.06 -10.29 27.19
CA SER A 412 0.34 -11.47 26.67
C SER A 412 0.85 -11.94 25.30
N TYR A 413 1.28 -10.98 24.44
CA TYR A 413 1.67 -11.24 23.04
C TYR A 413 2.94 -10.43 22.66
N PRO A 414 4.08 -10.66 23.30
CA PRO A 414 5.25 -9.80 23.19
C PRO A 414 5.82 -9.71 21.76
N GLN A 415 5.81 -10.82 21.01
CA GLN A 415 6.33 -10.85 19.64
C GLN A 415 5.43 -10.07 18.67
N ALA A 416 4.14 -10.29 18.73
CA ALA A 416 3.18 -9.55 17.89
C ALA A 416 3.22 -8.05 18.19
N MET A 417 3.30 -7.68 19.47
CA MET A 417 3.42 -6.28 19.88
C MET A 417 4.70 -5.63 19.37
N ALA A 418 5.84 -6.32 19.45
CA ALA A 418 7.10 -5.83 18.89
C ALA A 418 7.00 -5.60 17.37
N THR A 419 6.42 -6.55 16.65
CA THR A 419 6.22 -6.47 15.19
C THR A 419 5.32 -5.29 14.81
N VAL A 420 4.19 -5.10 15.54
CA VAL A 420 3.27 -3.98 15.30
C VAL A 420 3.94 -2.63 15.55
N ARG A 421 4.75 -2.51 16.61
CA ARG A 421 5.48 -1.25 16.91
C ARG A 421 6.43 -0.88 15.77
N ILE A 422 7.18 -1.84 15.22
CA ILE A 422 8.06 -1.63 14.07
C ILE A 422 7.23 -1.14 12.87
N TYR A 423 6.14 -1.83 12.54
CA TYR A 423 5.26 -1.50 11.43
C TYR A 423 4.68 -0.09 11.56
N ARG A 424 4.03 0.24 12.70
CA ARG A 424 3.45 1.57 12.94
C ARG A 424 4.48 2.69 12.88
N LYS A 425 5.64 2.50 13.53
CA LYS A 425 6.72 3.48 13.52
C LYS A 425 7.15 3.82 12.09
N GLN A 426 7.41 2.81 11.27
CA GLN A 426 7.84 3.03 9.89
C GLN A 426 6.76 3.66 9.02
N GLN A 427 5.49 3.26 9.14
CA GLN A 427 4.38 3.91 8.44
C GLN A 427 4.31 5.41 8.77
N GLN A 428 4.47 5.79 10.05
CA GLN A 428 4.49 7.19 10.46
C GLN A 428 5.71 7.93 9.91
N GLU A 429 6.90 7.30 9.92
CA GLU A 429 8.13 7.90 9.39
C GLU A 429 8.03 8.17 7.89
N LEU A 430 7.51 7.24 7.10
CA LEU A 430 7.30 7.40 5.66
C LEU A 430 6.32 8.54 5.35
N LEU A 431 5.20 8.63 6.07
CA LEU A 431 4.23 9.72 5.89
C LEU A 431 4.83 11.08 6.27
N ARG A 432 5.58 11.16 7.38
CA ARG A 432 6.28 12.40 7.79
C ARG A 432 7.33 12.82 6.74
N ALA A 433 8.07 11.85 6.18
CA ALA A 433 9.06 12.11 5.13
C ALA A 433 8.40 12.65 3.85
N ALA A 434 7.29 12.05 3.41
CA ALA A 434 6.53 12.52 2.25
C ALA A 434 6.00 13.95 2.45
N VAL A 435 5.38 14.25 3.61
CA VAL A 435 4.94 15.61 3.96
C VAL A 435 6.10 16.60 3.97
N LYS A 436 7.25 16.22 4.53
CA LYS A 436 8.46 17.07 4.54
C LYS A 436 8.96 17.34 3.12
N THR A 437 8.94 16.35 2.25
CA THR A 437 9.34 16.47 0.84
C THR A 437 8.43 17.42 0.09
N LEU A 438 7.10 17.29 0.21
CA LEU A 438 6.13 18.19 -0.43
C LEU A 438 6.30 19.63 0.03
N LYS A 439 6.48 19.87 1.34
CA LYS A 439 6.75 21.23 1.87
C LYS A 439 8.06 21.82 1.36
N ARG A 440 9.09 20.98 1.17
CA ARG A 440 10.36 21.41 0.58
C ARG A 440 10.14 21.81 -0.88
N TRP A 441 9.45 20.98 -1.68
CA TRP A 441 9.16 21.28 -3.09
C TRP A 441 8.32 22.55 -3.24
N GLU A 442 7.30 22.76 -2.40
CA GLU A 442 6.53 24.01 -2.36
C GLU A 442 7.46 25.21 -2.12
N LYS A 443 8.29 25.14 -1.08
CA LYS A 443 9.22 26.22 -0.73
C LYS A 443 10.21 26.52 -1.86
N GLU A 444 10.77 25.50 -2.48
CA GLU A 444 11.71 25.63 -3.61
C GLU A 444 11.01 26.25 -4.81
N THR A 445 9.81 25.79 -5.16
CA THR A 445 8.99 26.34 -6.25
C THR A 445 8.69 27.82 -6.02
N LEU A 446 8.18 28.18 -4.83
CA LEU A 446 7.86 29.58 -4.51
C LEU A 446 9.09 30.48 -4.49
N ALA A 447 10.24 29.97 -4.06
CA ALA A 447 11.49 30.73 -4.10
C ALA A 447 11.92 31.02 -5.54
N ALA A 448 11.76 30.04 -6.44
CA ALA A 448 12.10 30.21 -7.87
C ALA A 448 11.17 31.19 -8.61
N ILE A 449 9.91 31.32 -8.18
CA ILE A 449 8.90 32.17 -8.83
C ILE A 449 8.53 33.41 -8.01
N LYS A 450 9.37 33.81 -7.06
CA LYS A 450 9.07 34.88 -6.08
C LYS A 450 8.53 36.17 -6.71
N GLU A 451 9.07 36.58 -7.86
CA GLU A 451 8.64 37.81 -8.56
C GLU A 451 7.29 37.63 -9.28
N LYS A 452 6.84 36.38 -9.47
CA LYS A 452 5.58 36.05 -10.13
C LYS A 452 4.46 35.72 -9.12
N THR A 453 4.72 35.85 -7.81
CA THR A 453 3.76 35.57 -6.76
C THR A 453 3.24 36.81 -6.10
N VAL A 454 1.92 36.88 -5.86
CA VAL A 454 1.27 37.98 -5.14
C VAL A 454 0.42 37.40 -4.00
N ALA A 455 0.81 37.76 -2.78
CA ALA A 455 0.03 37.52 -1.57
C ALA A 455 -0.41 38.86 -0.97
N PHE A 456 -1.36 38.88 -0.06
CA PHE A 456 -1.87 40.12 0.54
C PHE A 456 -0.76 41.03 1.11
N LYS A 457 0.24 40.46 1.79
CA LYS A 457 1.41 41.19 2.28
C LYS A 457 2.25 41.87 1.19
N ASN A 458 2.19 41.38 -0.04
CA ASN A 458 2.88 42.02 -1.16
C ASN A 458 2.11 43.26 -1.60
N VAL A 459 0.76 43.20 -1.55
CA VAL A 459 -0.11 44.35 -1.86
C VAL A 459 0.12 45.45 -0.83
N THR A 460 0.05 45.17 0.47
CA THR A 460 0.28 46.17 1.54
C THR A 460 1.64 46.80 1.46
N LYS A 461 2.69 46.04 1.08
CA LYS A 461 4.06 46.54 1.01
C LYS A 461 4.34 47.39 -0.25
N HIS A 462 3.77 47.01 -1.40
CA HIS A 462 4.15 47.59 -2.69
C HIS A 462 3.05 48.46 -3.31
N ASP A 463 1.85 48.44 -2.75
CA ASP A 463 0.72 49.29 -3.11
C ASP A 463 -0.05 49.76 -1.86
N PRO A 464 0.64 50.51 -0.95
CA PRO A 464 0.00 50.98 0.28
C PRO A 464 -1.20 51.90 -0.01
N GLY A 465 -1.16 52.71 -1.05
CA GLY A 465 -2.25 53.62 -1.43
C GLY A 465 -3.57 52.88 -1.73
N PHE A 466 -3.53 51.62 -2.10
CA PHE A 466 -4.77 50.80 -2.17
C PHE A 466 -5.38 50.57 -0.79
N VAL A 467 -4.57 50.17 0.19
CA VAL A 467 -5.04 49.79 1.53
C VAL A 467 -5.40 51.05 2.34
N ASP A 468 -4.60 52.11 2.22
CA ASP A 468 -4.70 53.30 3.06
C ASP A 468 -5.68 54.35 2.50
N GLU A 469 -5.90 54.37 1.19
CA GLU A 469 -6.71 55.42 0.52
C GLU A 469 -7.90 54.85 -0.23
N LEU A 470 -7.70 53.90 -1.17
CA LEU A 470 -8.75 53.46 -2.09
C LEU A 470 -9.77 52.56 -1.39
N LEU A 471 -9.33 51.62 -0.57
CA LEU A 471 -10.22 50.70 0.11
C LEU A 471 -11.12 51.42 1.16
N PRO A 472 -10.57 52.32 2.02
CA PRO A 472 -11.39 53.10 2.93
C PRO A 472 -12.34 54.10 2.22
N ALA A 473 -11.96 54.61 1.05
CA ALA A 473 -12.84 55.47 0.27
C ALA A 473 -14.03 54.75 -0.38
N LEU A 474 -13.91 53.42 -0.59
CA LEU A 474 -14.96 52.61 -1.19
C LEU A 474 -16.03 52.22 -0.19
N PHE A 475 -15.66 52.05 1.07
CA PHE A 475 -16.54 51.55 2.15
C PHE A 475 -16.68 52.56 3.28
N SER A 476 -17.89 52.73 3.79
CA SER A 476 -18.12 53.30 5.11
C SER A 476 -17.60 52.32 6.19
N SER A 477 -17.28 52.79 7.40
CA SER A 477 -16.58 52.10 8.47
C SER A 477 -17.21 50.77 8.95
N ASP A 478 -18.31 50.32 8.38
CA ASP A 478 -19.14 49.21 8.88
C ASP A 478 -19.05 47.91 8.03
N VAL A 479 -18.16 47.86 7.05
CA VAL A 479 -17.97 46.64 6.23
C VAL A 479 -16.83 45.82 6.81
N GLU A 480 -17.15 44.63 7.31
CA GLU A 480 -16.18 43.62 7.72
C GLU A 480 -15.89 42.66 6.55
N PHE A 481 -14.63 42.43 6.26
CA PHE A 481 -14.17 41.42 5.32
C PHE A 481 -13.92 40.11 6.04
N GLU A 482 -14.44 39.02 5.52
CA GLU A 482 -14.30 37.69 6.12
C GLU A 482 -12.84 37.21 6.08
N ASN A 483 -12.12 37.57 5.01
CA ASN A 483 -10.73 37.16 4.80
C ASN A 483 -9.97 38.12 3.87
N TYR A 484 -8.68 37.87 3.71
CA TYR A 484 -7.81 38.67 2.82
C TYR A 484 -8.13 38.49 1.33
N ASP A 485 -8.78 37.39 0.93
CA ASP A 485 -9.12 37.12 -0.47
C ASP A 485 -10.15 38.12 -0.97
N ASP A 486 -11.09 38.53 -0.13
CA ASP A 486 -12.07 39.57 -0.45
C ASP A 486 -11.39 40.91 -0.76
N ILE A 487 -10.35 41.23 -0.01
CA ILE A 487 -9.56 42.46 -0.21
C ILE A 487 -8.71 42.32 -1.49
N LEU A 488 -8.15 41.17 -1.78
CA LEU A 488 -7.42 40.90 -3.01
C LEU A 488 -8.31 41.00 -4.25
N LEU A 489 -9.55 40.51 -4.18
CA LEU A 489 -10.56 40.65 -5.22
C LEU A 489 -10.82 42.12 -5.55
N LEU A 490 -11.11 42.92 -4.53
CA LEU A 490 -11.34 44.35 -4.70
C LEU A 490 -10.10 45.09 -5.24
N TRP A 491 -8.90 44.69 -4.81
CA TRP A 491 -7.64 45.20 -5.34
C TRP A 491 -7.49 44.93 -6.84
N ILE A 492 -7.78 43.73 -7.28
CA ILE A 492 -7.75 43.32 -8.71
C ILE A 492 -8.70 44.21 -9.51
N ILE A 493 -9.97 44.38 -9.05
CA ILE A 493 -10.96 45.18 -9.75
C ILE A 493 -10.54 46.64 -9.84
N LEU A 494 -10.18 47.28 -8.72
CA LEU A 494 -9.94 48.71 -8.66
C LEU A 494 -8.64 49.08 -9.39
N ARG A 495 -7.60 48.29 -9.28
CA ARG A 495 -6.34 48.54 -10.01
C ARG A 495 -6.42 48.14 -11.46
N GLY A 496 -7.20 47.13 -11.83
CA GLY A 496 -7.45 46.76 -13.23
C GLY A 496 -8.17 47.84 -14.03
N LYS A 497 -8.97 48.68 -13.36
CA LYS A 497 -9.67 49.84 -13.95
C LYS A 497 -8.88 51.15 -13.87
N SER A 498 -7.89 51.21 -13.00
CA SER A 498 -7.17 52.47 -12.71
C SER A 498 -6.27 52.86 -13.84
N SER A 499 -6.35 54.16 -14.25
CA SER A 499 -5.37 54.81 -15.13
C SER A 499 -4.08 55.19 -14.41
N VAL A 500 -4.00 54.94 -13.09
CA VAL A 500 -2.81 55.19 -12.28
C VAL A 500 -1.76 54.12 -12.59
N GLU A 501 -0.49 54.54 -12.74
CA GLU A 501 0.60 53.64 -13.05
C GLU A 501 0.74 52.55 -11.98
N THR A 502 0.47 51.30 -12.41
CA THR A 502 0.56 50.14 -11.53
C THR A 502 2.03 49.87 -11.17
N PRO A 503 2.36 49.56 -9.91
CA PRO A 503 3.72 49.21 -9.53
C PRO A 503 4.29 48.10 -10.44
N LYS A 504 5.53 48.27 -10.90
CA LYS A 504 6.20 47.35 -11.87
C LYS A 504 6.04 45.90 -11.53
N ARG A 505 6.05 45.57 -10.25
CA ARG A 505 5.88 44.19 -9.73
C ARG A 505 4.55 43.54 -10.13
N PHE A 506 3.48 44.32 -10.31
CA PHE A 506 2.13 43.82 -10.55
C PHE A 506 1.66 44.00 -12.00
N GLN A 507 2.50 44.60 -12.87
CA GLN A 507 2.11 44.89 -14.24
C GLN A 507 1.72 43.66 -15.04
N SER A 508 2.44 42.53 -14.88
CA SER A 508 2.11 41.26 -15.55
C SER A 508 0.76 40.70 -15.10
N LEU A 509 0.44 40.80 -13.80
CA LEU A 509 -0.84 40.34 -13.25
C LEU A 509 -2.00 41.17 -13.85
N PHE A 510 -1.88 42.47 -13.84
CA PHE A 510 -2.95 43.32 -14.39
C PHE A 510 -3.06 43.24 -15.91
N ALA A 511 -1.96 43.02 -16.63
CA ALA A 511 -1.99 42.74 -18.07
C ALA A 511 -2.76 41.44 -18.34
N ALA A 512 -2.54 40.38 -17.54
CA ALA A 512 -3.29 39.12 -17.63
C ALA A 512 -4.76 39.32 -17.28
N TYR A 513 -5.07 40.07 -16.22
CA TYR A 513 -6.47 40.32 -15.81
C TYR A 513 -7.27 41.10 -16.86
N VAL A 514 -6.69 42.17 -17.45
CA VAL A 514 -7.38 42.98 -18.46
C VAL A 514 -7.68 42.21 -19.74
N THR A 515 -6.89 41.19 -20.06
CA THR A 515 -7.13 40.33 -21.23
C THR A 515 -7.96 39.09 -20.90
N TYR A 516 -8.25 38.84 -19.62
CA TYR A 516 -9.03 37.71 -19.18
C TYR A 516 -10.51 37.89 -19.52
N ALA A 517 -11.12 36.86 -20.07
CA ALA A 517 -12.55 36.75 -20.31
C ALA A 517 -13.10 35.54 -19.57
N ARG A 518 -14.04 35.76 -18.65
CA ARG A 518 -14.69 34.69 -17.92
C ARG A 518 -15.48 33.79 -18.86
N GLY A 519 -15.18 32.47 -18.82
CA GLY A 519 -15.99 31.46 -19.48
C GLY A 519 -17.22 31.06 -18.67
N PRO A 520 -18.28 30.50 -19.30
CA PRO A 520 -19.51 30.09 -18.60
C PRO A 520 -19.28 28.97 -17.58
N ALA A 521 -18.20 28.20 -17.68
CA ALA A 521 -17.86 27.11 -16.79
C ALA A 521 -16.85 27.49 -15.69
N ASP A 522 -16.37 28.72 -15.63
CA ASP A 522 -15.29 29.14 -14.72
C ASP A 522 -15.76 29.25 -13.26
N LEU A 523 -17.03 29.52 -13.02
CA LEU A 523 -17.66 29.56 -11.72
C LEU A 523 -18.88 28.65 -11.73
N SER A 524 -18.98 27.72 -10.78
CA SER A 524 -20.21 26.93 -10.54
C SER A 524 -21.36 27.84 -10.07
N GLU A 525 -22.60 27.38 -10.20
CA GLU A 525 -23.77 28.13 -9.72
C GLU A 525 -23.68 28.46 -8.23
N ASP A 526 -23.16 27.55 -7.42
CA ASP A 526 -22.94 27.76 -5.98
C ASP A 526 -21.93 28.90 -5.71
N LEU A 527 -20.83 28.93 -6.46
CA LEU A 527 -19.81 29.96 -6.34
C LEU A 527 -20.33 31.32 -6.81
N GLN A 528 -21.08 31.35 -7.92
CA GLN A 528 -21.74 32.57 -8.37
C GLN A 528 -22.68 33.12 -7.30
N THR A 529 -23.54 32.27 -6.74
CA THR A 529 -24.48 32.64 -5.66
C THR A 529 -23.74 33.16 -4.43
N MET A 530 -22.62 32.54 -4.06
CA MET A 530 -21.77 33.00 -2.96
C MET A 530 -21.21 34.41 -3.21
N PHE A 531 -20.64 34.65 -4.38
CA PHE A 531 -20.07 35.96 -4.73
C PHE A 531 -21.15 37.03 -4.90
N GLU A 532 -22.33 36.69 -5.42
CA GLU A 532 -23.49 37.61 -5.43
C GLU A 532 -23.93 38.00 -4.02
N SER A 533 -23.93 37.04 -3.07
CA SER A 533 -24.26 37.32 -1.67
C SER A 533 -23.23 38.25 -1.04
N LYS A 534 -21.92 38.02 -1.29
CA LYS A 534 -20.83 38.91 -0.83
C LYS A 534 -20.97 40.32 -1.43
N TYR A 535 -21.22 40.41 -2.73
CA TYR A 535 -21.45 41.71 -3.37
C TYR A 535 -22.59 42.49 -2.75
N ARG A 536 -23.73 41.84 -2.45
CA ARG A 536 -24.89 42.46 -1.79
C ARG A 536 -24.55 42.90 -0.34
N ALA A 537 -23.71 42.16 0.35
CA ALA A 537 -23.25 42.51 1.68
C ALA A 537 -22.32 43.74 1.66
N TRP A 538 -21.39 43.78 0.71
CA TRP A 538 -20.47 44.91 0.54
C TRP A 538 -21.16 46.17 0.03
N PHE A 539 -22.10 46.03 -0.87
CA PHE A 539 -22.78 47.14 -1.56
C PHE A 539 -24.33 47.02 -1.43
N PRO A 540 -24.89 47.19 -0.23
CA PRO A 540 -26.33 46.98 -0.01
C PRO A 540 -27.24 47.94 -0.80
N LYS A 541 -26.71 49.10 -1.23
CA LYS A 541 -27.41 50.08 -2.07
C LYS A 541 -26.90 50.07 -3.52
N GLY A 542 -26.11 49.06 -3.89
CA GLY A 542 -25.37 49.03 -5.14
C GLY A 542 -24.13 49.92 -5.15
N SER A 543 -23.30 49.78 -6.15
CA SER A 543 -22.10 50.61 -6.34
C SER A 543 -22.04 51.15 -7.77
N LYS A 544 -21.64 52.42 -7.90
CA LYS A 544 -21.28 53.01 -9.19
C LYS A 544 -19.86 52.71 -9.61
N GLN A 545 -19.02 52.25 -8.67
CA GLN A 545 -17.59 52.01 -8.91
C GLN A 545 -17.31 50.52 -9.20
N VAL A 546 -18.09 49.60 -8.64
CA VAL A 546 -17.93 48.15 -8.79
C VAL A 546 -19.27 47.51 -9.12
N SER A 547 -19.36 46.79 -10.21
CA SER A 547 -20.52 46.00 -10.59
C SER A 547 -20.39 44.55 -10.13
N LEU A 548 -21.52 43.82 -10.11
CA LEU A 548 -21.52 42.38 -9.82
C LEU A 548 -20.69 41.58 -10.84
N ASP A 549 -20.85 41.91 -12.13
CA ASP A 549 -20.09 41.22 -13.20
C ASP A 549 -18.57 41.34 -12.99
N GLU A 550 -18.10 42.51 -12.57
CA GLU A 550 -16.69 42.70 -12.27
C GLU A 550 -16.21 41.93 -11.06
N VAL A 551 -17.07 41.73 -10.06
CA VAL A 551 -16.76 40.83 -8.93
C VAL A 551 -16.66 39.38 -9.40
N LEU A 552 -17.58 38.95 -10.26
CA LEU A 552 -17.57 37.59 -10.81
C LEU A 552 -16.38 37.36 -11.74
N ASP A 553 -16.01 38.35 -12.57
CA ASP A 553 -14.83 38.26 -13.44
C ASP A 553 -13.54 38.19 -12.65
N ALA A 554 -13.40 39.05 -11.61
CA ALA A 554 -12.25 39.04 -10.74
C ALA A 554 -12.17 37.75 -9.89
N ALA A 555 -13.30 37.22 -9.43
CA ALA A 555 -13.36 35.96 -8.70
C ALA A 555 -12.92 34.79 -9.58
N SER A 556 -13.44 34.73 -10.82
CA SER A 556 -13.04 33.72 -11.80
C SER A 556 -11.53 33.79 -12.11
N PHE A 557 -11.02 34.99 -12.38
CA PHE A 557 -9.59 35.21 -12.59
C PHE A 557 -8.76 34.77 -11.38
N PHE A 558 -9.17 35.20 -10.18
CA PHE A 558 -8.50 34.88 -8.94
C PHE A 558 -8.41 33.36 -8.71
N MET A 559 -9.53 32.64 -8.87
CA MET A 559 -9.55 31.19 -8.70
C MET A 559 -8.69 30.45 -9.73
N ARG A 560 -8.60 30.96 -10.96
CA ARG A 560 -7.76 30.36 -12.00
C ARG A 560 -6.26 30.64 -11.82
N HIS A 561 -5.90 31.67 -11.06
CA HIS A 561 -4.51 32.11 -10.92
C HIS A 561 -3.98 32.00 -9.50
N SER A 562 -4.76 31.51 -8.54
CA SER A 562 -4.32 31.35 -7.15
C SER A 562 -4.36 29.91 -6.67
N TYR A 563 -3.61 29.64 -5.62
CA TYR A 563 -3.73 28.45 -4.80
C TYR A 563 -3.78 28.85 -3.31
N VAL A 564 -4.38 28.01 -2.48
CA VAL A 564 -4.51 28.25 -1.04
C VAL A 564 -3.43 27.49 -0.29
N ARG A 565 -2.62 28.20 0.51
CA ARG A 565 -1.64 27.58 1.39
C ARG A 565 -2.31 27.04 2.65
N ALA A 566 -2.38 25.73 2.80
CA ALA A 566 -3.04 25.05 3.92
C ALA A 566 -2.52 25.46 5.30
N SER A 567 -1.23 25.85 5.42
CA SER A 567 -0.64 26.22 6.71
C SER A 567 -1.10 27.56 7.26
N THR A 568 -1.56 28.47 6.40
CA THR A 568 -1.94 29.85 6.75
C THR A 568 -3.36 30.20 6.32
N GLY A 569 -4.00 29.41 5.45
CA GLY A 569 -5.26 29.74 4.79
C GLY A 569 -5.13 30.94 3.82
N GLU A 570 -3.90 31.37 3.50
CA GLU A 570 -3.64 32.51 2.63
C GLU A 570 -3.63 32.09 1.16
N SER A 571 -4.38 32.80 0.33
CA SER A 571 -4.31 32.63 -1.11
C SER A 571 -3.09 33.37 -1.69
N ILE A 572 -2.42 32.71 -2.63
CA ILE A 572 -1.27 33.25 -3.35
C ILE A 572 -1.58 33.22 -4.84
N ILE A 573 -1.62 34.40 -5.47
CA ILE A 573 -1.81 34.53 -6.91
C ILE A 573 -0.47 34.25 -7.60
N ILE A 574 -0.52 33.48 -8.69
CA ILE A 574 0.63 33.14 -9.53
C ILE A 574 0.35 33.68 -10.92
N VAL A 575 1.32 34.40 -11.46
CA VAL A 575 1.27 34.93 -12.83
C VAL A 575 2.38 34.23 -13.61
N GLU A 576 1.99 33.30 -14.47
CA GLU A 576 2.91 32.52 -15.33
C GLU A 576 3.36 33.34 -16.55
#